data_6b4e49ad482ead27afe37a7eac56a59c
#
_entry.id   6b4e49ad482ead27afe37a7eac56a59c
#
_cell.length_a   1.000
_cell.length_b   1.000
_cell.length_c   1.000
_cell.angle_alpha   90.00
_cell.angle_beta   90.00
_cell.angle_gamma   90.00
#
_symmetry.space_group_name_H-M   'P 1'
#
loop_
_entity.id
_entity.type
_entity.pdbx_description
1 polymer ?
#
loop_
_entity_poly.entity_id
_entity_poly.type
_entity_poly.pdbx_seq_one_letter_code
_entity_poly.pdbx_strand_id
1 'polypeptide(L)'
;MQWRDMQFAVPFRGQNYTWGWFSMAPFAGRIRDGIIKDLKGNKYQLPNNFDPPHALNGFGATSSWEDIGNGAQYLELPEPFNGASVTQRYEILDNAIRWSLDYEAAGCEFPVTLGFHPWFARDIGKGDSAEIIFNAKRMFKRGDDYLPTGELITPTQPPWDDTFTDVIGIPEIYWPGAARITMEFDSPYFTLYSQDDEGICFEPVTAPPDSQNLGIQGDTYIETLITFSED
;
A
#
# COMPACT_ATOMS: atom_id res chain seq x y z
N MET A 1 -6.28 -6.38 13.02
CA MET A 1 -7.61 -6.60 12.40
C MET A 1 -8.09 -7.99 12.73
N GLN A 2 -9.28 -8.09 13.30
CA GLN A 2 -9.91 -9.36 13.65
C GLN A 2 -11.32 -9.39 13.06
N TRP A 3 -11.69 -10.50 12.45
CA TRP A 3 -13.04 -10.77 11.99
C TRP A 3 -13.48 -12.13 12.55
N ARG A 4 -14.62 -12.12 13.26
CA ARG A 4 -15.02 -13.24 14.13
C ARG A 4 -13.91 -13.57 15.12
N ASP A 5 -13.40 -14.79 15.16
CA ASP A 5 -12.34 -15.27 16.06
C ASP A 5 -10.98 -15.48 15.34
N MET A 6 -10.83 -14.94 14.11
CA MET A 6 -9.62 -15.05 13.29
C MET A 6 -8.87 -13.73 13.24
N GLN A 7 -7.54 -13.79 13.39
CA GLN A 7 -6.65 -12.62 13.37
C GLN A 7 -6.01 -12.47 12.00
N PHE A 8 -6.56 -11.58 11.15
CA PHE A 8 -6.09 -11.39 9.77
C PHE A 8 -4.88 -10.46 9.63
N ALA A 9 -4.71 -9.48 10.50
CA ALA A 9 -3.55 -8.61 10.43
C ALA A 9 -2.37 -9.19 11.21
N VAL A 10 -1.17 -9.09 10.64
CA VAL A 10 0.08 -9.35 11.36
C VAL A 10 0.14 -8.38 12.56
N PRO A 11 0.32 -8.88 13.80
CA PRO A 11 0.37 -8.01 14.97
C PRO A 11 1.65 -7.16 15.00
N PHE A 12 1.57 -6.00 15.63
CA PHE A 12 2.71 -5.12 15.82
C PHE A 12 3.88 -5.82 16.54
N ARG A 13 5.11 -5.66 16.01
CA ARG A 13 6.33 -6.31 16.51
C ARG A 13 7.45 -5.33 16.84
N GLY A 14 7.13 -4.05 16.99
CA GLY A 14 8.11 -3.00 17.30
C GLY A 14 8.81 -2.40 16.07
N GLN A 15 8.44 -2.80 14.86
CA GLN A 15 8.94 -2.24 13.60
C GLN A 15 7.77 -1.75 12.74
N ASN A 16 7.79 -0.50 12.34
CA ASN A 16 6.63 0.16 11.70
C ASN A 16 6.24 -0.44 10.34
N TYR A 17 7.17 -1.03 9.60
CA TYR A 17 6.93 -1.60 8.27
C TYR A 17 6.47 -3.07 8.28
N THR A 18 6.40 -3.71 9.45
CA THR A 18 5.99 -5.13 9.60
C THR A 18 4.77 -5.30 10.50
N TRP A 19 3.88 -4.34 10.55
CA TRP A 19 2.74 -4.37 11.45
C TRP A 19 1.44 -3.94 10.78
N GLY A 20 0.36 -4.55 11.19
CA GLY A 20 -0.99 -4.05 10.99
C GLY A 20 -1.32 -3.62 9.57
N TRP A 21 -2.19 -2.66 9.45
CA TRP A 21 -2.62 -2.05 8.21
C TRP A 21 -2.40 -0.54 8.29
N PHE A 22 -1.74 0.03 7.29
CA PHE A 22 -1.46 1.46 7.27
C PHE A 22 -1.58 2.07 5.87
N SER A 23 -1.79 3.38 5.84
CA SER A 23 -1.84 4.18 4.63
C SER A 23 -0.45 4.60 4.20
N MET A 24 -0.18 4.55 2.91
CA MET A 24 1.01 5.11 2.29
C MET A 24 0.64 6.46 1.66
N ALA A 25 1.12 7.54 2.25
CA ALA A 25 0.87 8.92 1.80
C ALA A 25 1.96 9.86 2.30
N PRO A 26 2.39 10.86 1.51
CA PRO A 26 1.95 11.22 0.16
C PRO A 26 2.70 10.49 -0.95
N PHE A 27 3.45 9.43 -0.61
CA PHE A 27 4.05 8.51 -1.59
C PHE A 27 3.95 7.06 -1.13
N ALA A 28 3.67 6.18 -2.09
CA ALA A 28 3.58 4.74 -1.90
C ALA A 28 4.87 4.08 -2.40
N GLY A 29 5.39 3.13 -1.61
CA GLY A 29 6.65 2.45 -1.92
C GLY A 29 7.87 3.35 -1.76
N ARG A 30 8.93 2.99 -2.48
CA ARG A 30 10.26 3.64 -2.39
C ARG A 30 10.35 4.89 -3.26
N ILE A 31 11.07 5.92 -2.75
CA ILE A 31 11.56 7.07 -3.53
C ILE A 31 13.08 6.96 -3.59
N ARG A 32 13.65 6.93 -4.80
CA ARG A 32 15.09 6.78 -5.07
C ARG A 32 15.90 7.80 -4.30
N ASP A 33 16.90 7.31 -3.51
CA ASP A 33 17.81 8.09 -2.69
C ASP A 33 17.11 9.06 -1.71
N GLY A 34 15.81 8.86 -1.48
CA GLY A 34 14.97 9.78 -0.71
C GLY A 34 14.83 11.17 -1.34
N ILE A 35 15.09 11.31 -2.64
CA ILE A 35 15.02 12.62 -3.31
C ILE A 35 13.70 12.75 -4.06
N ILE A 36 12.83 13.66 -3.57
CA ILE A 36 11.63 14.06 -4.28
C ILE A 36 11.84 15.40 -5.01
N LYS A 37 11.14 15.58 -6.13
CA LYS A 37 11.17 16.82 -6.92
C LYS A 37 9.78 17.45 -6.93
N ASP A 38 9.72 18.76 -6.74
CA ASP A 38 8.50 19.51 -7.01
C ASP A 38 8.23 19.62 -8.53
N LEU A 39 7.07 20.14 -8.91
CA LEU A 39 6.70 20.33 -10.32
C LEU A 39 7.60 21.33 -11.07
N LYS A 40 8.42 22.11 -10.35
CA LYS A 40 9.43 23.03 -10.91
C LYS A 40 10.80 22.37 -11.06
N GLY A 41 10.97 21.14 -10.55
CA GLY A 41 12.22 20.38 -10.60
C GLY A 41 13.17 20.63 -9.44
N ASN A 42 12.78 21.41 -8.43
CA ASN A 42 13.59 21.58 -7.22
C ASN A 42 13.60 20.27 -6.41
N LYS A 43 14.77 19.94 -5.88
CA LYS A 43 15.02 18.68 -5.16
C LYS A 43 14.92 18.89 -3.66
N TYR A 44 14.29 17.94 -2.98
CA TYR A 44 14.15 17.93 -1.53
C TYR A 44 14.49 16.53 -1.00
N GLN A 45 15.19 16.48 0.13
CA GLN A 45 15.55 15.24 0.79
C GLN A 45 14.45 14.83 1.75
N LEU A 46 13.91 13.64 1.52
CA LEU A 46 12.99 12.96 2.44
C LEU A 46 13.77 12.16 3.50
N PRO A 47 13.19 11.88 4.65
CA PRO A 47 13.79 11.00 5.64
C PRO A 47 14.02 9.58 5.09
N ASN A 48 15.23 9.05 5.22
CA ASN A 48 15.59 7.68 4.86
C ASN A 48 15.36 6.78 6.07
N ASN A 49 14.10 6.56 6.41
CA ASN A 49 13.72 6.02 7.72
C ASN A 49 13.80 4.49 7.84
N PHE A 50 13.36 3.73 6.82
CA PHE A 50 13.20 2.28 6.94
C PHE A 50 14.03 1.47 5.94
N ASP A 51 14.41 2.05 4.81
CA ASP A 51 15.08 1.35 3.71
C ASP A 51 16.17 2.22 3.04
N PRO A 52 17.21 2.66 3.79
CA PRO A 52 18.26 3.48 3.22
C PRO A 52 18.96 2.80 2.02
N PRO A 53 19.28 3.55 0.93
CA PRO A 53 19.24 5.02 0.83
C PRO A 53 17.87 5.61 0.45
N HIS A 54 16.84 4.79 0.27
CA HIS A 54 15.53 5.22 -0.20
C HIS A 54 14.65 5.76 0.94
N ALA A 55 13.72 6.66 0.64
CA ALA A 55 12.58 6.92 1.49
C ALA A 55 11.48 5.90 1.19
N LEU A 56 10.70 5.48 2.19
CA LEU A 56 9.71 4.42 2.07
C LEU A 56 8.35 4.81 2.65
N ASN A 57 7.27 4.57 1.87
CA ASN A 57 5.86 4.55 2.28
C ASN A 57 5.30 5.84 2.91
N GLY A 58 5.93 6.98 2.64
CA GLY A 58 5.43 8.28 3.12
C GLY A 58 5.44 8.43 4.64
N PHE A 59 4.44 9.15 5.13
CA PHE A 59 4.32 9.51 6.54
C PHE A 59 3.14 8.82 7.23
N GLY A 60 2.22 8.21 6.48
CA GLY A 60 0.97 7.67 6.99
C GLY A 60 1.13 6.64 8.11
N ALA A 61 2.16 5.79 8.04
CA ALA A 61 2.44 4.77 9.05
C ALA A 61 3.05 5.32 10.36
N THR A 62 3.69 6.49 10.31
CA THR A 62 4.51 7.02 11.42
C THR A 62 3.96 8.29 12.04
N SER A 63 2.97 8.91 11.41
CA SER A 63 2.34 10.13 11.91
C SER A 63 1.14 9.82 12.79
N SER A 64 0.84 10.76 13.67
CA SER A 64 -0.41 10.73 14.45
C SER A 64 -1.54 11.30 13.60
N TRP A 65 -2.57 10.51 13.37
CA TRP A 65 -3.77 10.94 12.67
C TRP A 65 -4.77 11.56 13.67
N GLU A 66 -5.36 12.69 13.31
CA GLU A 66 -6.45 13.31 14.06
C GLU A 66 -7.78 12.62 13.72
N ASP A 67 -8.48 12.11 14.73
CA ASP A 67 -9.85 11.59 14.55
C ASP A 67 -10.82 12.76 14.34
N ILE A 68 -11.39 12.85 13.14
CA ILE A 68 -12.38 13.87 12.78
C ILE A 68 -13.82 13.34 12.80
N GLY A 69 -14.03 12.13 13.34
CA GLY A 69 -15.34 11.49 13.50
C GLY A 69 -15.82 10.75 12.25
N ASN A 70 -16.90 9.99 12.42
CA ASN A 70 -17.55 9.22 11.35
C ASN A 70 -16.60 8.25 10.61
N GLY A 71 -15.65 7.64 11.29
CA GLY A 71 -14.67 6.74 10.70
C GLY A 71 -13.61 7.43 9.84
N ALA A 72 -13.48 8.75 9.96
CA ALA A 72 -12.51 9.54 9.23
C ALA A 72 -11.39 10.03 10.12
N GLN A 73 -10.17 10.04 9.60
CA GLN A 73 -8.98 10.54 10.24
C GLN A 73 -8.22 11.46 9.28
N TYR A 74 -7.64 12.52 9.82
CA TYR A 74 -6.96 13.57 9.09
C TYR A 74 -5.47 13.61 9.46
N LEU A 75 -4.63 13.86 8.45
CA LEU A 75 -3.20 14.04 8.61
C LEU A 75 -2.74 15.28 7.84
N GLU A 76 -2.28 16.31 8.54
CA GLU A 76 -1.51 17.39 7.93
C GLU A 76 -0.10 16.87 7.62
N LEU A 77 0.34 17.05 6.38
CA LEU A 77 1.62 16.48 5.93
C LEU A 77 2.79 17.37 6.37
N PRO A 78 3.90 16.76 6.83
CA PRO A 78 5.10 17.50 7.21
C PRO A 78 5.87 17.99 5.98
N GLU A 79 6.88 18.84 6.22
CA GLU A 79 7.82 19.25 5.15
C GLU A 79 8.38 18.04 4.37
N PRO A 80 8.53 18.17 3.04
CA PRO A 80 8.36 19.39 2.24
C PRO A 80 6.93 19.61 1.71
N PHE A 81 5.94 18.84 2.16
CA PHE A 81 4.54 18.87 1.68
C PHE A 81 3.65 19.85 2.45
N ASN A 82 4.24 20.87 3.06
CA ASN A 82 3.52 21.84 3.91
C ASN A 82 2.26 22.39 3.28
N GLY A 83 1.18 22.39 4.04
CA GLY A 83 -0.16 22.80 3.63
C GLY A 83 -0.99 21.70 2.98
N ALA A 84 -0.36 20.65 2.48
CA ALA A 84 -1.11 19.50 1.98
C ALA A 84 -1.58 18.61 3.12
N SER A 85 -2.64 17.86 2.87
CA SER A 85 -3.22 16.95 3.85
C SER A 85 -3.74 15.66 3.20
N VAL A 86 -3.96 14.66 4.05
CA VAL A 86 -4.62 13.41 3.65
C VAL A 86 -5.73 13.09 4.63
N THR A 87 -6.89 12.75 4.11
CA THR A 87 -7.97 12.17 4.90
C THR A 87 -8.11 10.70 4.57
N GLN A 88 -8.05 9.84 5.59
CA GLN A 88 -8.44 8.43 5.42
C GLN A 88 -9.81 8.18 6.03
N ARG A 89 -10.56 7.24 5.44
CA ARG A 89 -11.87 6.83 5.93
C ARG A 89 -11.98 5.32 5.98
N TYR A 90 -12.60 4.82 7.05
CA TYR A 90 -12.97 3.42 7.20
C TYR A 90 -14.48 3.31 7.35
N GLU A 91 -15.10 2.52 6.48
CA GLU A 91 -16.48 2.07 6.65
C GLU A 91 -16.46 0.58 6.98
N ILE A 92 -16.87 0.24 8.19
CA ILE A 92 -16.94 -1.14 8.64
C ILE A 92 -18.32 -1.69 8.30
N LEU A 93 -18.35 -2.72 7.46
CA LEU A 93 -19.53 -3.46 7.06
C LEU A 93 -19.57 -4.82 7.78
N ASP A 94 -20.66 -5.58 7.66
CA ASP A 94 -20.82 -6.86 8.36
C ASP A 94 -19.67 -7.84 8.09
N ASN A 95 -19.24 -7.92 6.83
CA ASN A 95 -18.17 -8.81 6.39
C ASN A 95 -17.16 -8.11 5.46
N ALA A 96 -17.10 -6.78 5.48
CA ALA A 96 -16.17 -6.05 4.64
C ALA A 96 -15.69 -4.76 5.32
N ILE A 97 -14.58 -4.24 4.80
CA ILE A 97 -14.05 -2.94 5.16
C ILE A 97 -13.83 -2.17 3.87
N ARG A 98 -14.48 -1.01 3.74
CA ARG A 98 -14.11 -0.02 2.72
C ARG A 98 -13.10 0.93 3.33
N TRP A 99 -12.00 1.15 2.62
CA TRP A 99 -10.92 2.03 3.05
C TRP A 99 -10.56 2.98 1.92
N SER A 100 -10.57 4.29 2.18
CA SER A 100 -10.24 5.30 1.19
C SER A 100 -9.23 6.32 1.70
N LEU A 101 -8.48 6.91 0.77
CA LEU A 101 -7.58 8.03 0.99
C LEU A 101 -7.93 9.14 0.01
N ASP A 102 -7.96 10.37 0.52
CA ASP A 102 -8.20 11.59 -0.24
C ASP A 102 -7.11 12.60 0.09
N TYR A 103 -6.34 13.04 -0.92
CA TYR A 103 -5.25 13.99 -0.78
C TYR A 103 -5.68 15.37 -1.26
N GLU A 104 -5.47 16.37 -0.40
CA GLU A 104 -5.68 17.77 -0.71
C GLU A 104 -4.34 18.50 -0.79
N ALA A 105 -4.02 19.04 -1.97
CA ALA A 105 -2.74 19.69 -2.24
C ALA A 105 -2.57 21.04 -1.54
N ALA A 106 -3.65 21.82 -1.39
CA ALA A 106 -3.67 23.17 -0.79
C ALA A 106 -2.50 24.08 -1.26
N GLY A 107 -2.11 23.96 -2.54
CA GLY A 107 -1.00 24.69 -3.14
C GLY A 107 0.37 24.00 -3.06
N CYS A 108 0.47 22.84 -2.48
CA CYS A 108 1.66 21.98 -2.55
C CYS A 108 1.90 21.50 -3.99
N GLU A 109 3.12 21.68 -4.48
CA GLU A 109 3.49 21.41 -5.89
C GLU A 109 4.31 20.12 -6.05
N PHE A 110 4.14 19.15 -5.16
CA PHE A 110 4.80 17.84 -5.28
C PHE A 110 3.90 16.81 -5.96
N PRO A 111 4.48 15.85 -6.72
CA PRO A 111 3.75 14.68 -7.16
C PRO A 111 3.32 13.85 -5.96
N VAL A 112 2.13 13.29 -6.02
CA VAL A 112 1.58 12.42 -4.98
C VAL A 112 1.32 11.02 -5.53
N THR A 113 1.52 10.02 -4.68
CA THR A 113 1.03 8.66 -4.90
C THR A 113 0.48 8.13 -3.59
N LEU A 114 -0.69 7.54 -3.67
CA LEU A 114 -1.39 6.99 -2.51
C LEU A 114 -1.42 5.47 -2.59
N GLY A 115 -1.50 4.82 -1.44
CA GLY A 115 -1.67 3.37 -1.39
C GLY A 115 -2.04 2.88 0.00
N PHE A 116 -2.38 1.60 0.04
CA PHE A 116 -2.64 0.87 1.27
C PHE A 116 -1.60 -0.22 1.45
N HIS A 117 -1.22 -0.47 2.70
CA HIS A 117 -0.24 -1.50 3.04
C HIS A 117 -0.78 -2.40 4.16
N PRO A 118 -1.80 -3.21 3.87
CA PRO A 118 -2.29 -4.19 4.82
C PRO A 118 -1.38 -5.41 4.86
N TRP A 119 -0.86 -5.73 6.05
CA TRP A 119 -0.15 -6.97 6.33
C TRP A 119 -1.14 -8.04 6.76
N PHE A 120 -1.39 -9.02 5.90
CA PHE A 120 -2.22 -10.18 6.20
C PHE A 120 -1.37 -11.31 6.76
N ALA A 121 -1.78 -11.87 7.89
CA ALA A 121 -1.09 -13.00 8.50
C ALA A 121 -1.21 -14.25 7.64
N ARG A 122 -0.12 -14.98 7.46
CA ARG A 122 -0.16 -16.29 6.78
C ARG A 122 -0.88 -17.35 7.61
N ASP A 123 -0.83 -17.23 8.92
CA ASP A 123 -1.56 -18.08 9.89
C ASP A 123 -2.55 -17.19 10.65
N ILE A 124 -3.84 -17.50 10.53
CA ILE A 124 -4.93 -16.79 11.21
C ILE A 124 -5.46 -17.56 12.44
N GLY A 125 -4.74 -18.61 12.84
CA GLY A 125 -5.11 -19.46 13.97
C GLY A 125 -6.16 -20.54 13.65
N LYS A 126 -6.54 -20.66 12.38
CA LYS A 126 -7.47 -21.66 11.84
C LYS A 126 -7.11 -22.04 10.42
N GLY A 127 -7.43 -23.28 10.03
CA GLY A 127 -7.17 -23.78 8.67
C GLY A 127 -5.69 -23.94 8.37
N ASP A 128 -5.38 -24.04 7.09
CA ASP A 128 -4.01 -24.12 6.59
C ASP A 128 -3.43 -22.72 6.33
N SER A 129 -2.12 -22.64 6.07
CA SER A 129 -1.43 -21.40 5.74
C SER A 129 -2.00 -20.74 4.48
N ALA A 130 -1.93 -19.41 4.44
CA ALA A 130 -2.47 -18.58 3.36
C ALA A 130 -1.92 -18.95 1.98
N GLU A 131 -2.80 -19.07 1.02
CA GLU A 131 -2.52 -19.18 -0.41
C GLU A 131 -2.89 -17.87 -1.11
N ILE A 132 -2.08 -17.44 -2.08
CA ILE A 132 -2.31 -16.24 -2.88
C ILE A 132 -2.97 -16.65 -4.20
N ILE A 133 -4.13 -16.08 -4.49
CA ILE A 133 -4.82 -16.21 -5.78
C ILE A 133 -4.75 -14.84 -6.46
N PHE A 134 -3.77 -14.69 -7.35
CA PHE A 134 -3.47 -13.43 -8.01
C PHE A 134 -3.02 -13.65 -9.45
N ASN A 135 -3.47 -12.79 -10.36
CA ASN A 135 -3.04 -12.79 -11.75
C ASN A 135 -3.00 -11.36 -12.32
N ALA A 136 -2.02 -11.09 -13.16
CA ALA A 136 -1.87 -9.82 -13.87
C ALA A 136 -1.24 -10.05 -15.25
N LYS A 137 -1.47 -9.15 -16.20
CA LYS A 137 -0.87 -9.24 -17.52
C LYS A 137 0.58 -8.76 -17.54
N ARG A 138 0.90 -7.77 -16.71
CA ARG A 138 2.20 -7.10 -16.72
C ARG A 138 2.68 -6.79 -15.32
N MET A 139 3.99 -6.77 -15.17
CA MET A 139 4.70 -6.45 -13.95
C MET A 139 5.83 -5.46 -14.29
N PHE A 140 6.10 -4.51 -13.43
CA PHE A 140 7.30 -3.69 -13.56
C PHE A 140 8.53 -4.54 -13.25
N LYS A 141 9.50 -4.53 -14.17
CA LYS A 141 10.79 -5.16 -13.93
C LYS A 141 11.52 -4.39 -12.83
N ARG A 142 11.91 -5.08 -11.78
CA ARG A 142 12.68 -4.53 -10.67
C ARG A 142 14.17 -4.56 -10.99
N GLY A 143 14.86 -3.46 -10.67
CA GLY A 143 16.32 -3.37 -10.69
C GLY A 143 16.98 -3.98 -9.44
N ASP A 144 18.31 -3.99 -9.42
CA ASP A 144 19.10 -4.47 -8.28
C ASP A 144 18.95 -3.57 -7.04
N ASP A 145 18.44 -2.36 -7.23
CA ASP A 145 18.14 -1.38 -6.19
C ASP A 145 16.69 -1.46 -5.67
N TYR A 146 15.99 -2.55 -6.00
CA TYR A 146 14.59 -2.79 -5.63
C TYR A 146 13.58 -1.78 -6.21
N LEU A 147 14.00 -0.92 -7.12
CA LEU A 147 13.12 0.06 -7.77
C LEU A 147 12.68 -0.41 -9.16
N PRO A 148 11.48 -0.03 -9.61
CA PRO A 148 11.05 -0.28 -10.98
C PRO A 148 11.99 0.39 -12.02
N THR A 149 12.36 -0.35 -13.06
CA THR A 149 13.19 0.17 -14.15
C THR A 149 12.38 0.94 -15.20
N GLY A 150 11.05 0.89 -15.14
CA GLY A 150 10.14 1.38 -16.17
C GLY A 150 9.81 0.35 -17.27
N GLU A 151 10.56 -0.74 -17.35
CA GLU A 151 10.25 -1.84 -18.26
C GLU A 151 9.09 -2.68 -17.72
N LEU A 152 8.09 -2.96 -18.55
CA LEU A 152 7.00 -3.88 -18.24
C LEU A 152 7.28 -5.26 -18.84
N ILE A 153 7.23 -6.28 -17.99
CA ILE A 153 7.48 -7.68 -18.35
C ILE A 153 6.28 -8.57 -18.02
N THR A 154 6.29 -9.78 -18.50
CA THR A 154 5.37 -10.83 -18.04
C THR A 154 5.67 -11.14 -16.57
N PRO A 155 4.64 -11.26 -15.70
CA PRO A 155 4.83 -11.59 -14.29
C PRO A 155 5.68 -12.86 -14.09
N THR A 156 6.62 -12.79 -13.16
CA THR A 156 7.41 -13.93 -12.70
C THR A 156 6.62 -14.79 -11.73
N GLN A 157 7.18 -15.95 -11.36
CA GLN A 157 6.62 -16.75 -10.27
C GLN A 157 6.94 -16.10 -8.91
N PRO A 158 6.08 -16.31 -7.88
CA PRO A 158 6.37 -15.86 -6.52
C PRO A 158 7.67 -16.49 -5.96
N PRO A 159 8.26 -15.97 -4.89
CA PRO A 159 7.73 -14.86 -4.08
C PRO A 159 7.99 -13.49 -4.73
N TRP A 160 7.06 -12.54 -4.50
CA TRP A 160 7.11 -11.20 -5.06
C TRP A 160 7.43 -10.13 -4.02
N ASP A 161 8.07 -9.06 -4.46
CA ASP A 161 8.14 -7.71 -3.91
C ASP A 161 8.04 -6.76 -5.13
N ASP A 162 6.91 -6.81 -5.83
CA ASP A 162 6.80 -6.29 -7.18
C ASP A 162 5.46 -5.59 -7.41
N THR A 163 5.48 -4.61 -8.33
CA THR A 163 4.29 -3.86 -8.73
C THR A 163 3.76 -4.34 -10.08
N PHE A 164 2.47 -4.59 -10.14
CA PHE A 164 1.74 -5.12 -11.27
C PHE A 164 0.78 -4.08 -11.85
N THR A 165 0.44 -4.27 -13.13
CA THR A 165 -0.65 -3.55 -13.81
C THR A 165 -1.46 -4.51 -14.66
N ASP A 166 -2.67 -4.10 -15.06
CA ASP A 166 -3.64 -4.96 -15.75
C ASP A 166 -3.94 -6.24 -14.95
N VAL A 167 -4.27 -6.07 -13.68
CA VAL A 167 -4.71 -7.15 -12.79
C VAL A 167 -5.93 -7.84 -13.39
N ILE A 168 -5.96 -9.18 -13.34
CA ILE A 168 -7.02 -10.01 -13.91
C ILE A 168 -7.82 -10.64 -12.77
N GLY A 169 -9.11 -10.36 -12.75
CA GLY A 169 -9.99 -10.82 -11.69
C GLY A 169 -9.81 -10.00 -10.40
N ILE A 170 -10.29 -10.54 -9.31
CA ILE A 170 -10.18 -9.93 -7.99
C ILE A 170 -9.08 -10.67 -7.23
N PRO A 171 -8.03 -9.99 -6.71
CA PRO A 171 -7.03 -10.63 -5.86
C PRO A 171 -7.64 -11.24 -4.60
N GLU A 172 -7.15 -12.42 -4.22
CA GLU A 172 -7.63 -13.14 -3.06
C GLU A 172 -6.47 -13.69 -2.22
N ILE A 173 -6.67 -13.75 -0.91
CA ILE A 173 -5.89 -14.57 0.00
C ILE A 173 -6.84 -15.62 0.58
N TYR A 174 -6.47 -16.87 0.47
CA TYR A 174 -7.27 -18.01 0.87
C TYR A 174 -6.57 -18.82 1.95
N TRP A 175 -7.24 -19.05 3.05
CA TRP A 175 -6.82 -19.96 4.13
C TRP A 175 -7.69 -21.21 4.06
N PRO A 176 -7.18 -22.33 3.48
CA PRO A 176 -7.96 -23.54 3.30
C PRO A 176 -8.54 -24.06 4.60
N GLY A 177 -9.84 -24.33 4.60
CA GLY A 177 -10.60 -24.80 5.76
C GLY A 177 -10.93 -23.73 6.81
N ALA A 178 -10.72 -22.44 6.50
CA ALA A 178 -11.01 -21.37 7.45
C ALA A 178 -11.69 -20.16 6.81
N ALA A 179 -11.02 -19.46 5.88
CA ALA A 179 -11.51 -18.20 5.40
C ALA A 179 -10.90 -17.80 4.06
N ARG A 180 -11.51 -16.77 3.46
CA ARG A 180 -11.03 -16.09 2.27
C ARG A 180 -11.22 -14.59 2.43
N ILE A 181 -10.29 -13.81 1.92
CA ILE A 181 -10.51 -12.40 1.63
C ILE A 181 -10.42 -12.15 0.13
N THR A 182 -11.20 -11.19 -0.34
CA THR A 182 -11.08 -10.60 -1.68
C THR A 182 -10.80 -9.12 -1.52
N MET A 183 -10.04 -8.54 -2.47
CA MET A 183 -9.71 -7.13 -2.45
C MET A 183 -10.08 -6.49 -3.79
N GLU A 184 -11.16 -5.71 -3.80
CA GLU A 184 -11.53 -4.85 -4.92
C GLU A 184 -10.88 -3.47 -4.73
N PHE A 185 -10.45 -2.84 -5.81
CA PHE A 185 -9.78 -1.53 -5.78
C PHE A 185 -9.97 -0.79 -7.11
N ASP A 186 -9.85 0.53 -7.07
CA ASP A 186 -10.07 1.42 -8.21
C ASP A 186 -8.77 1.95 -8.83
N SER A 187 -7.61 1.50 -8.36
CA SER A 187 -6.31 1.97 -8.84
C SER A 187 -5.74 1.13 -9.99
N PRO A 188 -4.90 1.72 -10.89
CA PRO A 188 -4.32 1.01 -12.03
C PRO A 188 -3.16 0.09 -11.67
N TYR A 189 -2.63 0.17 -10.44
CA TYR A 189 -1.46 -0.57 -10.00
C TYR A 189 -1.71 -1.30 -8.70
N PHE A 190 -1.01 -2.42 -8.54
CA PHE A 190 -1.10 -3.28 -7.38
C PHE A 190 0.29 -3.80 -7.04
N THR A 191 0.78 -3.49 -5.84
CA THR A 191 2.01 -4.07 -5.32
C THR A 191 1.68 -5.28 -4.47
N LEU A 192 2.43 -6.35 -4.64
CA LEU A 192 2.30 -7.58 -3.88
C LEU A 192 3.64 -7.92 -3.25
N TYR A 193 3.65 -8.02 -1.91
CA TYR A 193 4.78 -8.50 -1.16
C TYR A 193 4.46 -9.87 -0.54
N SER A 194 5.29 -10.87 -0.84
CA SER A 194 5.07 -12.25 -0.38
C SER A 194 6.36 -12.97 0.05
N GLN A 195 7.43 -12.21 0.31
CA GLN A 195 8.74 -12.77 0.68
C GLN A 195 8.87 -13.06 2.20
N ASP A 196 7.95 -12.52 3.02
CA ASP A 196 7.95 -12.75 4.47
C ASP A 196 7.24 -14.05 4.82
N ASP A 197 7.78 -14.80 5.79
CA ASP A 197 7.23 -16.10 6.22
C ASP A 197 5.97 -15.97 7.08
N GLU A 198 5.67 -14.79 7.62
CA GLU A 198 4.57 -14.56 8.53
C GLU A 198 3.46 -13.70 7.93
N GLY A 199 3.77 -12.93 6.86
CA GLY A 199 2.84 -11.98 6.28
C GLY A 199 2.84 -11.91 4.76
N ILE A 200 1.73 -11.40 4.24
CA ILE A 200 1.51 -11.08 2.83
C ILE A 200 0.96 -9.67 2.78
N CYS A 201 1.45 -8.83 1.85
CA CYS A 201 0.86 -7.52 1.61
C CYS A 201 0.19 -7.45 0.24
N PHE A 202 -1.06 -7.01 0.24
CA PHE A 202 -1.84 -6.69 -0.94
C PHE A 202 -2.04 -5.19 -0.98
N GLU A 203 -1.36 -4.52 -1.88
CA GLU A 203 -1.16 -3.07 -1.84
C GLU A 203 -1.70 -2.40 -3.12
N PRO A 204 -2.97 -2.02 -3.18
CA PRO A 204 -3.44 -1.11 -4.21
C PRO A 204 -2.68 0.23 -4.10
N VAL A 205 -2.16 0.73 -5.22
CA VAL A 205 -1.40 1.98 -5.27
C VAL A 205 -1.77 2.81 -6.50
N THR A 206 -1.80 4.13 -6.38
CA THR A 206 -2.15 5.02 -7.50
C THR A 206 -1.05 5.14 -8.54
N ALA A 207 0.21 4.81 -8.18
CA ALA A 207 1.33 4.71 -9.10
C ALA A 207 2.41 3.75 -8.53
N PRO A 208 3.30 3.20 -9.38
CA PRO A 208 4.39 2.35 -8.91
C PRO A 208 5.39 3.13 -8.04
N PRO A 209 6.22 2.44 -7.21
CA PRO A 209 7.33 3.08 -6.51
C PRO A 209 8.20 3.92 -7.45
N ASP A 210 8.79 4.99 -6.93
CA ASP A 210 9.66 5.92 -7.69
C ASP A 210 9.03 6.53 -8.95
N SER A 211 7.71 6.63 -8.98
CA SER A 211 6.89 7.02 -10.15
C SER A 211 7.30 8.35 -10.77
N GLN A 212 7.79 9.30 -9.97
CA GLN A 212 8.30 10.59 -10.48
C GLN A 212 9.47 10.41 -11.48
N ASN A 213 10.35 9.44 -11.27
CA ASN A 213 11.47 9.14 -12.17
C ASN A 213 11.03 8.29 -13.37
N LEU A 214 9.86 7.67 -13.30
CA LEU A 214 9.22 6.96 -14.39
C LEU A 214 8.31 7.85 -15.24
N GLY A 215 8.07 9.11 -14.82
CA GLY A 215 7.13 10.03 -15.47
C GLY A 215 5.65 9.60 -15.30
N ILE A 216 5.35 8.81 -14.28
CA ILE A 216 4.00 8.35 -13.96
C ILE A 216 3.46 9.20 -12.82
N GLN A 217 2.25 9.73 -13.00
CA GLN A 217 1.54 10.47 -11.95
C GLN A 217 0.54 9.55 -11.24
N GLY A 218 0.44 9.69 -9.93
CA GLY A 218 -0.61 9.05 -9.14
C GLY A 218 -1.86 9.91 -9.07
N ASP A 219 -2.97 9.26 -8.74
CA ASP A 219 -4.23 9.92 -8.45
C ASP A 219 -4.22 10.45 -7.00
N THR A 220 -5.05 11.48 -6.76
CA THR A 220 -5.22 12.09 -5.43
C THR A 220 -6.28 11.39 -4.56
N TYR A 221 -6.90 10.36 -5.08
CA TYR A 221 -7.87 9.52 -4.40
C TYR A 221 -7.61 8.04 -4.70
N ILE A 222 -7.86 7.18 -3.72
CA ILE A 222 -7.85 5.72 -3.87
C ILE A 222 -8.83 5.10 -2.88
N GLU A 223 -9.52 4.06 -3.32
CA GLU A 223 -10.42 3.25 -2.48
C GLU A 223 -10.16 1.75 -2.66
N THR A 224 -10.34 0.99 -1.60
CA THR A 224 -10.37 -0.46 -1.64
C THR A 224 -11.51 -1.02 -0.79
N LEU A 225 -12.09 -2.13 -1.24
CA LEU A 225 -13.05 -2.92 -0.49
C LEU A 225 -12.45 -4.30 -0.20
N ILE A 226 -12.24 -4.58 1.08
CA ILE A 226 -11.73 -5.87 1.57
C ILE A 226 -12.90 -6.64 2.13
N THR A 227 -13.27 -7.75 1.46
CA THR A 227 -14.40 -8.59 1.86
C THR A 227 -13.93 -9.90 2.46
N PHE A 228 -14.51 -10.29 3.58
CA PHE A 228 -14.21 -11.52 4.32
C PHE A 228 -15.32 -12.55 4.09
N SER A 229 -14.95 -13.81 3.89
CA SER A 229 -15.87 -14.93 3.83
C SER A 229 -15.29 -16.15 4.54
N GLU A 230 -16.15 -17.02 5.07
CA GLU A 230 -15.75 -18.36 5.52
C GLU A 230 -15.57 -19.28 4.32
N ASP A 231 -14.70 -20.30 4.47
CA ASP A 231 -14.52 -21.37 3.48
C ASP A 231 -15.63 -22.42 3.60
#